data_e514b3f0e5470b06eee7adf2839086d0
#
_entry.id   e514b3f0e5470b06eee7adf2839086d0
#
_cell.length_a   1.000
_cell.length_b   1.000
_cell.length_c   1.000
_cell.angle_alpha   90.00
_cell.angle_beta   90.00
_cell.angle_gamma   90.00
#
_symmetry.space_group_name_H-M   'P 1'
#
loop_
_entity.id
_entity.type
_entity.pdbx_description
1 polymer ?
#
loop_
_entity_poly.entity_id
_entity_poly.type
_entity_poly.pdbx_seq_one_letter_code
_entity_poly.pdbx_strand_id
1 'polypeptide(L)'
;MIKIRLAEIDAPELKQAFGIESKNCLKRLIKQSDSKVFFKFKEKDRYNRHVGWIYSEDLDINLEMVKKGCAWVYDRYVKRKVLFKHQDNARENNIGLWENSEAIAPWKWRRAN
;
A
#
# COMPACT_ATOMS: atom_id res chain seq x y z
N MET A 1 14.37 16.50 -1.36
CA MET A 1 13.15 15.71 -1.68
C MET A 1 12.87 14.71 -0.55
N ILE A 2 11.64 14.68 -0.10
CA ILE A 2 11.22 13.75 0.96
C ILE A 2 10.74 12.45 0.33
N LYS A 3 11.30 11.34 0.78
CA LYS A 3 10.83 10.01 0.38
C LYS A 3 9.84 9.50 1.40
N ILE A 4 8.68 9.04 0.94
CA ILE A 4 7.60 8.57 1.80
C ILE A 4 7.43 7.07 1.68
N ARG A 5 7.28 6.42 2.83
CA ARG A 5 6.92 5.00 2.94
C ARG A 5 5.56 4.91 3.62
N LEU A 6 4.59 4.31 2.93
CA LEU A 6 3.25 4.17 3.51
C LEU A 6 3.28 3.17 4.66
N ALA A 7 2.80 3.62 5.85
CA ALA A 7 2.80 2.80 7.05
C ALA A 7 1.84 1.62 6.94
N GLU A 8 2.19 0.50 7.57
CA GLU A 8 1.37 -0.69 7.75
C GLU A 8 1.12 -1.52 6.49
N ILE A 9 1.49 -1.01 5.33
CA ILE A 9 1.27 -1.72 4.06
C ILE A 9 2.56 -1.85 3.28
N ASP A 10 2.57 -2.77 2.31
CA ASP A 10 3.71 -2.98 1.44
C ASP A 10 3.18 -3.22 0.02
N ALA A 11 3.60 -2.37 -0.89
CA ALA A 11 3.16 -2.45 -2.28
C ALA A 11 4.18 -3.23 -3.11
N PRO A 12 3.73 -3.94 -4.16
CA PRO A 12 4.64 -4.59 -5.08
C PRO A 12 5.71 -3.61 -5.61
N GLU A 13 6.95 -4.08 -5.70
CA GLU A 13 8.03 -3.28 -6.25
C GLU A 13 7.79 -3.00 -7.73
N LEU A 14 8.36 -1.92 -8.27
CA LEU A 14 8.14 -1.56 -9.67
C LEU A 14 8.45 -2.67 -10.65
N LYS A 15 9.47 -3.48 -10.37
CA LYS A 15 9.88 -4.59 -11.22
C LYS A 15 9.13 -5.88 -10.94
N GLN A 16 8.34 -5.89 -9.87
CA GLN A 16 7.52 -7.03 -9.51
C GLN A 16 6.21 -7.00 -10.29
N ALA A 17 5.59 -8.16 -10.46
CA ALA A 17 4.25 -8.24 -11.03
C ALA A 17 3.31 -7.32 -10.28
N PHE A 18 2.46 -6.59 -10.98
CA PHE A 18 1.53 -5.59 -10.46
C PHE A 18 2.20 -4.31 -9.91
N GLY A 19 3.52 -4.18 -10.04
CA GLY A 19 4.24 -3.02 -9.49
C GLY A 19 3.82 -1.70 -10.11
N ILE A 20 3.73 -1.65 -11.43
CA ILE A 20 3.30 -0.44 -12.15
C ILE A 20 1.83 -0.13 -11.85
N GLU A 21 0.98 -1.15 -11.84
CA GLU A 21 -0.45 -1.00 -11.54
C GLU A 21 -0.66 -0.48 -10.12
N SER A 22 0.14 -0.95 -9.16
CA SER A 22 0.09 -0.48 -7.78
C SER A 22 0.44 1.01 -7.69
N LYS A 23 1.50 1.41 -8.38
CA LYS A 23 1.92 2.82 -8.44
C LYS A 23 0.80 3.69 -9.03
N ASN A 24 0.20 3.23 -10.12
CA ASN A 24 -0.89 3.96 -10.78
C ASN A 24 -2.13 4.03 -9.89
N CYS A 25 -2.39 2.98 -9.11
CA CYS A 25 -3.46 2.96 -8.14
C CYS A 25 -3.30 4.09 -7.12
N LEU A 26 -2.10 4.23 -6.56
CA LEU A 26 -1.81 5.30 -5.61
C LEU A 26 -1.99 6.68 -6.25
N LYS A 27 -1.51 6.85 -7.46
CA LYS A 27 -1.67 8.11 -8.19
C LYS A 27 -3.15 8.47 -8.39
N ARG A 28 -3.98 7.48 -8.73
CA ARG A 28 -5.42 7.70 -8.92
C ARG A 28 -6.10 8.10 -7.63
N LEU A 29 -5.72 7.48 -6.50
CA LEU A 29 -6.29 7.81 -5.19
C LEU A 29 -5.97 9.24 -4.79
N ILE A 30 -4.73 9.65 -5.02
CA ILE A 30 -4.31 11.03 -4.73
C ILE A 30 -5.05 12.01 -5.62
N LYS A 31 -5.17 11.70 -6.92
CA LYS A 31 -5.87 12.56 -7.87
C LYS A 31 -7.36 12.67 -7.53
N GLN A 32 -7.97 11.56 -7.12
CA GLN A 32 -9.39 11.52 -6.70
C GLN A 32 -9.65 12.48 -5.54
N SER A 33 -8.64 12.76 -4.74
CA SER A 33 -8.71 13.67 -3.60
C SER A 33 -8.40 15.12 -4.00
N ASP A 34 -8.44 15.45 -5.30
CA ASP A 34 -8.06 16.75 -5.85
C ASP A 34 -6.66 17.17 -5.41
N SER A 35 -5.80 16.19 -5.20
CA SER A 35 -4.43 16.37 -4.72
C SER A 35 -4.35 17.05 -3.35
N LYS A 36 -5.48 17.17 -2.63
CA LYS A 36 -5.52 17.71 -1.27
C LYS A 36 -5.35 16.57 -0.28
N VAL A 37 -4.11 16.20 -0.05
CA VAL A 37 -3.79 15.12 0.86
C VAL A 37 -2.94 15.63 2.01
N PHE A 38 -3.04 14.93 3.13
CA PHE A 38 -2.29 15.22 4.34
C PHE A 38 -1.43 14.01 4.65
N PHE A 39 -0.25 14.27 5.19
CA PHE A 39 0.64 13.21 5.61
C PHE A 39 0.77 13.22 7.12
N LYS A 40 0.44 12.09 7.76
CA LYS A 40 0.64 11.92 9.20
C LYS A 40 1.95 11.17 9.40
N PHE A 41 2.95 11.85 9.92
CA PHE A 41 4.27 11.29 10.17
C PHE A 41 4.26 10.32 11.35
N LYS A 42 4.92 9.18 11.20
CA LYS A 42 5.11 8.22 12.27
C LYS A 42 6.58 8.21 12.72
N GLU A 43 7.49 7.97 11.78
CA GLU A 43 8.91 7.83 12.07
C GLU A 43 9.72 7.88 10.79
N LYS A 44 11.04 8.07 10.91
CA LYS A 44 11.96 7.84 9.79
C LYS A 44 12.48 6.42 9.89
N ASP A 45 12.59 5.73 8.77
CA ASP A 45 13.20 4.41 8.74
C ASP A 45 14.71 4.53 8.54
N ARG A 46 15.41 3.38 8.53
CA ARG A 46 16.86 3.36 8.39
C ARG A 46 17.35 3.81 7.01
N TYR A 47 16.45 3.93 6.03
CA TYR A 47 16.76 4.43 4.68
C TYR A 47 16.40 5.91 4.54
N ASN A 48 16.16 6.57 5.66
CA ASN A 48 15.82 7.99 5.71
C ASN A 48 14.49 8.33 5.02
N ARG A 49 13.57 7.37 4.95
CA ARG A 49 12.22 7.62 4.43
C ARG A 49 11.30 8.02 5.56
N HIS A 50 10.37 8.93 5.27
CA HIS A 50 9.32 9.31 6.22
C HIS A 50 8.20 8.26 6.15
N VAL A 51 8.04 7.49 7.21
CA VAL A 51 6.99 6.49 7.30
C VAL A 51 5.74 7.12 7.88
N GLY A 52 4.60 6.90 7.27
CA GLY A 52 3.35 7.46 7.78
C GLY A 52 2.16 7.14 6.90
N TRP A 53 1.10 7.90 7.14
CA TRP A 53 -0.19 7.68 6.47
C TRP A 53 -0.53 8.88 5.60
N ILE A 54 -1.08 8.60 4.42
CA ILE A 54 -1.61 9.63 3.54
C ILE A 54 -3.14 9.56 3.63
N TYR A 55 -3.77 10.68 3.84
CA TYR A 55 -5.22 10.73 3.90
C TYR A 55 -5.72 12.05 3.33
N SER A 56 -6.97 12.03 2.86
CA SER A 56 -7.69 13.22 2.47
C SER A 56 -8.85 13.39 3.43
N GLU A 57 -9.68 14.40 3.19
CA GLU A 57 -10.87 14.61 4.00
C GLU A 57 -11.79 13.39 4.03
N ASP A 58 -11.87 12.67 2.90
CA ASP A 58 -12.80 11.55 2.74
C ASP A 58 -12.16 10.17 2.70
N LEU A 59 -10.83 10.09 2.54
CA LEU A 59 -10.15 8.83 2.31
C LEU A 59 -8.93 8.62 3.20
N ASP A 60 -8.82 7.40 3.70
CA ASP A 60 -7.57 6.88 4.26
C ASP A 60 -6.87 6.15 3.12
N ILE A 61 -5.88 6.78 2.50
CA ILE A 61 -5.25 6.24 1.28
C ILE A 61 -4.50 4.94 1.54
N ASN A 62 -3.82 4.81 2.68
CA ASN A 62 -3.15 3.55 3.02
C ASN A 62 -4.17 2.40 3.06
N LEU A 63 -5.31 2.63 3.70
CA LEU A 63 -6.38 1.62 3.77
C LEU A 63 -6.97 1.34 2.39
N GLU A 64 -7.22 2.38 1.59
CA GLU A 64 -7.77 2.21 0.24
C GLU A 64 -6.85 1.41 -0.67
N MET A 65 -5.54 1.54 -0.50
CA MET A 65 -4.58 0.72 -1.25
C MET A 65 -4.80 -0.77 -1.00
N VAL A 66 -5.03 -1.15 0.26
CA VAL A 66 -5.31 -2.54 0.63
C VAL A 66 -6.68 -2.97 0.09
N LYS A 67 -7.69 -2.13 0.30
CA LYS A 67 -9.07 -2.41 -0.08
C LYS A 67 -9.20 -2.64 -1.59
N LYS A 68 -8.45 -1.90 -2.39
CA LYS A 68 -8.47 -2.00 -3.85
C LYS A 68 -7.51 -3.07 -4.40
N GLY A 69 -6.88 -3.84 -3.53
CA GLY A 69 -5.94 -4.86 -3.94
C GLY A 69 -4.69 -4.31 -4.59
N CYS A 70 -4.23 -3.14 -4.14
CA CYS A 70 -3.04 -2.49 -4.68
C CYS A 70 -1.82 -2.60 -3.76
N ALA A 71 -2.02 -3.13 -2.57
CA ALA A 71 -0.94 -3.34 -1.60
C ALA A 71 -1.30 -4.47 -0.66
N TRP A 72 -0.27 -5.06 -0.08
CA TRP A 72 -0.41 -6.06 0.98
C TRP A 72 -0.41 -5.38 2.33
N VAL A 73 -1.12 -5.95 3.30
CA VAL A 73 -0.91 -5.60 4.71
C VAL A 73 0.47 -6.12 5.08
N TYR A 74 1.28 -5.27 5.70
CA TYR A 74 2.63 -5.67 6.11
C TYR A 74 2.57 -6.26 7.53
N ASP A 75 2.50 -7.58 7.62
CA ASP A 75 2.32 -8.32 8.87
C ASP A 75 3.25 -7.85 9.98
N ARG A 76 4.50 -7.57 9.64
CA ARG A 76 5.53 -7.20 10.59
C ARG A 76 5.26 -5.86 11.28
N TYR A 77 4.60 -4.93 10.59
CA TYR A 77 4.45 -3.54 11.06
C TYR A 77 3.01 -3.10 11.26
N VAL A 78 2.04 -3.94 10.94
CA VAL A 78 0.63 -3.56 11.04
C VAL A 78 0.16 -3.51 12.50
N LYS A 79 -0.61 -2.48 12.85
CA LYS A 79 -1.26 -2.35 14.14
C LYS A 79 -2.77 -2.36 14.00
N ARG A 80 -3.30 -1.76 12.93
CA ARG A 80 -4.75 -1.73 12.69
C ARG A 80 -5.21 -3.04 12.09
N LYS A 81 -5.77 -3.91 12.93
CA LYS A 81 -6.22 -5.25 12.52
C LYS A 81 -7.30 -5.22 11.43
N VAL A 82 -8.05 -4.14 11.34
CA VAL A 82 -9.08 -3.98 10.31
C VAL A 82 -8.50 -4.07 8.89
N LEU A 83 -7.22 -3.75 8.71
CA LEU A 83 -6.57 -3.86 7.41
C LEU A 83 -6.59 -5.29 6.87
N PHE A 84 -6.46 -6.27 7.75
CA PHE A 84 -6.54 -7.68 7.34
C PHE A 84 -7.91 -8.05 6.79
N LYS A 85 -8.97 -7.50 7.36
CA LYS A 85 -10.32 -7.74 6.89
C LYS A 85 -10.49 -7.22 5.47
N HIS A 86 -9.95 -6.05 5.18
CA HIS A 86 -10.01 -5.48 3.82
C HIS A 86 -9.14 -6.26 2.85
N GLN A 87 -7.97 -6.73 3.29
CA GLN A 87 -7.12 -7.57 2.46
C GLN A 87 -7.81 -8.90 2.13
N ASP A 88 -8.41 -9.55 3.13
CA ASP A 88 -9.12 -10.80 2.94
C ASP A 88 -10.27 -10.63 1.95
N ASN A 89 -11.03 -9.55 2.07
CA ASN A 89 -12.11 -9.25 1.16
C ASN A 89 -11.61 -9.06 -0.28
N ALA A 90 -10.54 -8.29 -0.46
CA ALA A 90 -9.96 -8.07 -1.78
C ALA A 90 -9.46 -9.39 -2.39
N ARG A 91 -8.83 -10.23 -1.57
CA ARG A 91 -8.30 -11.52 -1.99
C ARG A 91 -9.41 -12.48 -2.40
N GLU A 92 -10.47 -12.59 -1.60
CA GLU A 92 -11.61 -13.45 -1.88
C GLU A 92 -12.34 -13.04 -3.16
N ASN A 93 -12.33 -11.76 -3.48
CA ASN A 93 -13.00 -11.23 -4.65
C ASN A 93 -12.07 -11.00 -5.85
N ASN A 94 -10.84 -11.48 -5.76
CA ASN A 94 -9.84 -11.39 -6.83
C ASN A 94 -9.63 -9.94 -7.33
N ILE A 95 -9.58 -8.99 -6.41
CA ILE A 95 -9.45 -7.57 -6.72
C ILE A 95 -7.97 -7.20 -6.86
N GLY A 96 -7.64 -6.46 -7.91
CA GLY A 96 -6.30 -5.94 -8.11
C GLY A 96 -5.24 -7.03 -8.23
N LEU A 97 -4.21 -6.98 -7.42
CA LEU A 97 -3.12 -7.95 -7.45
C LEU A 97 -3.61 -9.39 -7.19
N TRP A 98 -4.76 -9.51 -6.52
CA TRP A 98 -5.32 -10.81 -6.14
C TRP A 98 -5.99 -11.55 -7.29
N GLU A 99 -6.06 -10.95 -8.49
CA GLU A 99 -6.45 -11.68 -9.70
C GLU A 99 -5.44 -12.79 -10.00
N ASN A 100 -4.19 -12.59 -9.60
CA ASN A 100 -3.14 -13.60 -9.71
C ASN A 100 -3.14 -14.43 -8.44
N SER A 101 -3.57 -15.69 -8.53
CA SER A 101 -3.62 -16.61 -7.39
C SER A 101 -2.22 -16.92 -6.82
N GLU A 102 -1.17 -16.64 -7.59
CA GLU A 102 0.21 -16.89 -7.20
C GLU A 102 0.96 -15.60 -6.83
N ALA A 103 0.22 -14.56 -6.41
CA ALA A 103 0.83 -13.30 -6.01
C ALA A 103 1.85 -13.50 -4.89
N ILE A 104 2.98 -12.84 -5.02
CA ILE A 104 4.09 -12.94 -4.07
C ILE A 104 4.16 -11.66 -3.25
N ALA A 105 4.26 -11.81 -1.93
CA ALA A 105 4.38 -10.66 -1.03
C ALA A 105 5.64 -9.86 -1.37
N PRO A 106 5.58 -8.51 -1.34
CA PRO A 106 6.73 -7.69 -1.72
C PRO A 106 7.98 -7.99 -0.91
N TRP A 107 7.84 -8.25 0.38
CA TRP A 107 9.00 -8.57 1.23
C TRP A 107 9.66 -9.89 0.86
N LYS A 108 8.89 -10.85 0.35
CA LYS A 108 9.43 -12.12 -0.14
C LYS A 108 10.11 -11.93 -1.49
N TRP A 109 9.50 -11.12 -2.35
CA TRP A 109 10.07 -10.83 -3.66
C TRP A 109 11.42 -10.13 -3.52
N ARG A 110 11.52 -9.15 -2.61
CA ARG A 110 12.78 -8.44 -2.35
C ARG A 110 13.90 -9.37 -1.90
N ARG A 111 13.56 -10.35 -1.05
CA ARG A 111 14.55 -11.32 -0.57
C ARG A 111 15.06 -12.25 -1.68
N ALA A 112 14.24 -12.54 -2.67
CA ALA A 112 14.56 -13.41 -3.78
C ALA A 112 15.25 -12.69 -4.94
N ASN A 113 15.28 -11.36 -4.87
CA ASN A 113 15.85 -10.55 -5.97
C ASN A 113 16.84 -9.46 -5.45
#